data_34badda309586015a444c209a3d63327
#
_entry.id   34badda309586015a444c209a3d63327
#
_cell.length_a   1.000
_cell.length_b   1.000
_cell.length_c   1.000
_cell.angle_alpha   90.00
_cell.angle_beta   90.00
_cell.angle_gamma   90.00
#
_symmetry.space_group_name_H-M   'P 1'
#
loop_
_entity.id
_entity.type
_entity.pdbx_description
1 polymer ?
#
loop_
_entity_poly.entity_id
_entity_poly.type
_entity_poly.pdbx_seq_one_letter_code
_entity_poly.pdbx_strand_id
1 'polypeptide(L)'
;MEQIEFLILKNLIHNEKYLRKSIPFIKSEYFEDSHQKMVYEEIFSFVEKYNELPTKEVLSIEVEKRDDINEDSFKSVTHLISCLDESPVENEWLVDTTEKWCRDRAIYLALLDSIMMKEVLTNTMVF
;
A
#
# COMPACT_ATOMS: atom_id res chain seq x y z
N MET A 1 -12.14 0.57 7.04
CA MET A 1 -11.38 1.67 7.51
C MET A 1 -9.90 1.50 7.42
N GLU A 2 -9.24 2.58 7.26
CA GLU A 2 -7.81 2.63 6.98
C GLU A 2 -6.91 2.18 8.12
N GLN A 3 -7.47 1.83 9.27
CA GLN A 3 -6.65 1.44 10.41
C GLN A 3 -5.75 0.25 10.10
N ILE A 4 -6.28 -0.78 9.42
CA ILE A 4 -5.46 -1.93 9.06
C ILE A 4 -4.39 -1.53 8.04
N GLU A 5 -4.74 -0.69 7.07
CA GLU A 5 -3.80 -0.26 6.05
C GLU A 5 -2.65 0.54 6.66
N PHE A 6 -2.97 1.41 7.60
CA PHE A 6 -1.95 2.19 8.29
C PHE A 6 -1.03 1.30 9.14
N LEU A 7 -1.63 0.32 9.83
CA LEU A 7 -0.88 -0.64 10.63
C LEU A 7 0.06 -1.47 9.77
N ILE A 8 -0.40 -1.86 8.58
CA ILE A 8 0.44 -2.58 7.62
C ILE A 8 1.66 -1.75 7.25
N LEU A 9 1.45 -0.48 6.89
CA LEU A 9 2.57 0.40 6.51
C LEU A 9 3.57 0.56 7.64
N LYS A 10 3.09 0.77 8.87
CA LYS A 10 3.98 0.88 10.04
C LYS A 10 4.88 -0.34 10.19
N ASN A 11 4.28 -1.51 10.08
CA ASN A 11 5.02 -2.74 10.32
C ASN A 11 5.93 -3.11 9.16
N LEU A 12 5.62 -2.65 7.96
CA LEU A 12 6.51 -2.87 6.82
C LEU A 12 7.86 -2.19 6.99
N ILE A 13 7.92 -1.10 7.75
CA ILE A 13 9.19 -0.39 7.94
C ILE A 13 9.82 -0.63 9.32
N HIS A 14 9.10 -1.27 10.25
CA HIS A 14 9.63 -1.49 11.60
C HIS A 14 9.79 -2.96 11.97
N ASN A 15 9.26 -3.87 11.17
CA ASN A 15 9.22 -5.29 11.50
C ASN A 15 9.71 -6.12 10.32
N GLU A 16 10.98 -6.46 10.35
CA GLU A 16 11.60 -7.16 9.22
C GLU A 16 10.94 -8.52 8.95
N LYS A 17 10.64 -9.26 10.00
CA LYS A 17 10.01 -10.58 9.84
C LYS A 17 8.67 -10.47 9.13
N TYR A 18 7.87 -9.48 9.54
CA TYR A 18 6.58 -9.21 8.90
C TYR A 18 6.78 -8.80 7.44
N LEU A 19 7.72 -7.88 7.20
CA LEU A 19 8.01 -7.41 5.85
C LEU A 19 8.31 -8.60 4.91
N ARG A 20 9.21 -9.48 5.34
CA ARG A 20 9.64 -10.61 4.51
C ARG A 20 8.49 -11.56 4.20
N LYS A 21 7.59 -11.77 5.14
CA LYS A 21 6.44 -12.66 4.95
C LYS A 21 5.35 -12.05 4.10
N SER A 22 5.11 -10.76 4.25
CA SER A 22 3.89 -10.12 3.73
C SER A 22 4.08 -9.41 2.41
N ILE A 23 5.27 -8.88 2.14
CA ILE A 23 5.47 -8.07 0.94
C ILE A 23 5.15 -8.81 -0.36
N PRO A 24 5.37 -10.13 -0.49
CA PRO A 24 5.02 -10.84 -1.73
C PRO A 24 3.51 -10.86 -2.02
N PHE A 25 2.68 -10.69 -1.00
CA PHE A 25 1.23 -10.74 -1.17
C PHE A 25 0.59 -9.38 -1.39
N ILE A 26 1.26 -8.32 -0.99
CA ILE A 26 0.67 -6.98 -1.00
C ILE A 26 0.94 -6.31 -2.34
N LYS A 27 -0.12 -5.78 -2.94
CA LYS A 27 -0.01 -4.99 -4.16
C LYS A 27 -0.43 -3.56 -3.86
N SER A 28 0.20 -2.60 -4.52
CA SER A 28 -0.11 -1.19 -4.27
C SER A 28 -1.58 -0.88 -4.55
N GLU A 29 -2.19 -1.56 -5.51
CA GLU A 29 -3.59 -1.34 -5.88
C GLU A 29 -4.57 -1.74 -4.78
N TYR A 30 -4.13 -2.49 -3.77
CA TYR A 30 -5.00 -2.86 -2.65
C TYR A 30 -5.28 -1.68 -1.73
N PHE A 31 -4.42 -0.68 -1.71
CA PHE A 31 -4.63 0.52 -0.88
C PHE A 31 -5.63 1.44 -1.56
N GLU A 32 -6.70 1.79 -0.85
CA GLU A 32 -7.71 2.70 -1.38
C GLU A 32 -7.23 4.15 -1.38
N ASP A 33 -6.54 4.53 -0.33
CA ASP A 33 -6.04 5.90 -0.17
C ASP A 33 -4.82 6.10 -1.05
N SER A 34 -4.86 7.12 -1.91
CA SER A 34 -3.78 7.38 -2.86
C SER A 34 -2.46 7.69 -2.17
N HIS A 35 -2.49 8.33 -1.01
CA HIS A 35 -1.27 8.67 -0.27
C HIS A 35 -0.65 7.43 0.36
N GLN A 36 -1.47 6.55 0.92
CA GLN A 36 -0.99 5.27 1.46
C GLN A 36 -0.43 4.40 0.35
N LYS A 37 -1.11 4.37 -0.78
CA LYS A 37 -0.63 3.64 -1.95
C LYS A 37 0.75 4.13 -2.37
N MET A 38 0.94 5.43 -2.41
CA MET A 38 2.22 6.03 -2.79
C MET A 38 3.33 5.66 -1.81
N VAL A 39 3.03 5.69 -0.51
CA VAL A 39 3.99 5.28 0.51
C VAL A 39 4.37 3.82 0.33
N TYR A 40 3.39 2.96 0.09
CA TYR A 40 3.68 1.55 -0.14
C TYR A 40 4.56 1.35 -1.37
N GLU A 41 4.30 2.09 -2.44
CA GLU A 41 5.12 1.99 -3.66
C GLU A 41 6.58 2.32 -3.36
N GLU A 42 6.83 3.32 -2.53
CA GLU A 42 8.20 3.67 -2.17
C GLU A 42 8.84 2.60 -1.28
N ILE A 43 8.07 2.04 -0.34
CA ILE A 43 8.56 0.95 0.50
C ILE A 43 8.95 -0.25 -0.38
N PHE A 44 8.06 -0.65 -1.26
CA PHE A 44 8.29 -1.80 -2.14
C PHE A 44 9.52 -1.59 -3.02
N SER A 45 9.61 -0.42 -3.63
CA SER A 45 10.72 -0.07 -4.52
C SER A 45 12.06 -0.13 -3.78
N PHE A 46 12.09 0.40 -2.55
CA PHE A 46 13.32 0.39 -1.74
C PHE A 46 13.70 -1.03 -1.34
N VAL A 47 12.75 -1.82 -0.88
CA VAL A 47 13.01 -3.20 -0.46
C VAL A 47 13.51 -4.03 -1.65
N GLU A 48 12.90 -3.83 -2.81
CA GLU A 48 13.28 -4.57 -4.00
C GLU A 48 14.71 -4.24 -4.44
N LYS A 49 15.08 -2.97 -4.32
CA LYS A 49 16.39 -2.50 -4.76
C LYS A 49 17.49 -2.80 -3.76
N TYR A 50 17.23 -2.62 -2.47
CA TYR A 50 18.26 -2.70 -1.44
C TYR A 50 18.13 -3.87 -0.48
N ASN A 51 17.00 -4.58 -0.53
CA ASN A 51 16.72 -5.74 0.32
C ASN A 51 16.81 -5.42 1.81
N GLU A 52 16.41 -4.21 2.19
CA GLU A 52 16.43 -3.73 3.57
C GLU A 52 15.18 -2.93 3.86
N LEU A 53 14.88 -2.72 5.15
CA LEU A 53 13.77 -1.88 5.57
C LEU A 53 14.12 -0.41 5.34
N PRO A 54 13.25 0.36 4.68
CA PRO A 54 13.48 1.80 4.57
C PRO A 54 13.19 2.50 5.89
N THR A 55 13.81 3.64 6.11
CA THR A 55 13.49 4.50 7.24
C THR A 55 12.51 5.58 6.79
N LYS A 56 11.92 6.28 7.76
CA LYS A 56 11.05 7.43 7.45
C LYS A 56 11.79 8.48 6.63
N GLU A 57 13.04 8.74 6.99
CA GLU A 57 13.86 9.74 6.31
C GLU A 57 14.08 9.37 4.85
N VAL A 58 14.41 8.09 4.61
CA VAL A 58 14.61 7.61 3.25
C VAL A 58 13.32 7.74 2.43
N LEU A 59 12.19 7.34 3.01
CA LEU A 59 10.91 7.42 2.31
C LEU A 59 10.57 8.87 1.94
N SER A 60 10.82 9.81 2.85
CA SER A 60 10.54 11.22 2.58
C SER A 60 11.40 11.75 1.44
N ILE A 61 12.66 11.34 1.39
CA ILE A 61 13.56 11.76 0.31
C ILE A 61 13.11 11.18 -1.02
N GLU A 62 12.71 9.90 -1.03
CA GLU A 62 12.28 9.26 -2.27
C GLU A 62 10.97 9.84 -2.79
N VAL A 63 10.06 10.19 -1.89
CA VAL A 63 8.80 10.84 -2.28
C VAL A 63 9.07 12.20 -2.91
N GLU A 64 10.04 12.94 -2.37
CA GLU A 64 10.40 14.25 -2.90
C GLU A 64 10.88 14.18 -4.35
N LYS A 65 11.46 13.07 -4.75
CA LYS A 65 11.96 12.87 -6.11
C LYS A 65 10.87 12.54 -7.14
N ARG A 66 9.64 12.28 -6.69
CA ARG A 66 8.57 11.88 -7.60
C ARG A 66 8.11 13.04 -8.46
N ASP A 67 7.83 12.74 -9.73
CA ASP A 67 7.31 13.72 -10.70
C ASP A 67 5.79 13.81 -10.65
N ASP A 68 5.14 12.77 -10.13
CA ASP A 68 3.69 12.61 -10.17
C ASP A 68 2.99 13.12 -8.90
N ILE A 69 3.64 14.01 -8.17
CA ILE A 69 3.10 14.50 -6.90
C ILE A 69 3.08 16.02 -6.89
N ASN A 70 1.93 16.60 -6.51
CA ASN A 70 1.84 18.05 -6.34
C ASN A 70 2.20 18.42 -4.89
N GLU A 71 2.25 19.72 -4.63
CA GLU A 71 2.69 20.22 -3.32
C GLU A 71 1.78 19.76 -2.18
N ASP A 72 0.46 19.82 -2.39
CA ASP A 72 -0.49 19.40 -1.35
C ASP A 72 -0.36 17.91 -1.04
N SER A 73 -0.26 17.10 -2.07
CA SER A 73 -0.07 15.65 -1.89
C SER A 73 1.27 15.36 -1.23
N PHE A 74 2.31 16.09 -1.60
CA PHE A 74 3.62 15.93 -0.98
C PHE A 74 3.55 16.19 0.53
N LYS A 75 2.87 17.26 0.93
CA LYS A 75 2.69 17.55 2.36
C LYS A 75 1.94 16.44 3.08
N SER A 76 0.86 15.96 2.47
CA SER A 76 0.04 14.89 3.05
C SER A 76 0.82 13.59 3.19
N VAL A 77 1.56 13.22 2.15
CA VAL A 77 2.36 12.00 2.17
C VAL A 77 3.50 12.10 3.18
N THR A 78 4.15 13.25 3.24
CA THR A 78 5.25 13.46 4.20
C THR A 78 4.72 13.39 5.63
N HIS A 79 3.53 13.96 5.87
CA HIS A 79 2.91 13.87 7.19
C HIS A 79 2.56 12.42 7.52
N LEU A 80 2.00 11.68 6.58
CA LEU A 80 1.69 10.28 6.77
C LEU A 80 2.94 9.49 7.16
N ILE A 81 4.03 9.71 6.44
CA ILE A 81 5.31 9.05 6.75
C ILE A 81 5.76 9.37 8.16
N SER A 82 5.64 10.63 8.57
CA SER A 82 6.06 11.05 9.92
C SER A 82 5.26 10.35 11.01
N CYS A 83 4.07 9.85 10.69
CA CYS A 83 3.21 9.15 11.65
C CYS A 83 3.44 7.64 11.70
N LEU A 84 4.35 7.13 10.88
CA LEU A 84 4.63 5.68 10.84
C LEU A 84 5.56 5.26 11.96
N ASP A 85 5.09 5.43 13.19
CA ASP A 85 5.86 5.06 14.37
C ASP A 85 5.76 3.56 14.63
N GLU A 86 6.71 3.06 15.41
CA GLU A 86 6.71 1.65 15.77
C GLU A 86 5.45 1.31 16.55
N SER A 87 4.80 0.22 16.15
CA SER A 87 3.54 -0.20 16.75
C SER A 87 3.56 -1.73 16.87
N PRO A 88 4.19 -2.26 17.93
CA PRO A 88 4.33 -3.71 18.06
C PRO A 88 2.98 -4.39 18.16
N VAL A 89 2.83 -5.45 17.35
CA VAL A 89 1.64 -6.30 17.34
C VAL A 89 2.10 -7.73 17.25
N GLU A 90 1.23 -8.63 17.67
CA GLU A 90 1.54 -10.04 17.56
C GLU A 90 1.67 -10.43 16.09
N ASN A 91 2.80 -11.00 15.72
CA ASN A 91 3.17 -11.25 14.33
C ASN A 91 2.20 -12.16 13.60
N GLU A 92 1.81 -13.26 14.22
CA GLU A 92 0.92 -14.22 13.57
C GLU A 92 -0.44 -13.58 13.27
N TRP A 93 -0.96 -12.83 14.25
CA TRP A 93 -2.22 -12.11 14.03
C TRP A 93 -2.09 -11.12 12.88
N LEU A 94 -1.00 -10.40 12.84
CA LEU A 94 -0.80 -9.36 11.82
C LEU A 94 -0.67 -9.97 10.42
N VAL A 95 0.09 -11.07 10.29
CA VAL A 95 0.24 -11.76 9.01
C VAL A 95 -1.12 -12.29 8.54
N ASP A 96 -1.86 -12.95 9.44
CA ASP A 96 -3.18 -13.49 9.09
C ASP A 96 -4.14 -12.39 8.68
N THR A 97 -4.15 -11.29 9.42
CA THR A 97 -5.04 -10.16 9.14
C THR A 97 -4.66 -9.49 7.81
N THR A 98 -3.38 -9.35 7.54
CA THR A 98 -2.89 -8.80 6.28
C THR A 98 -3.29 -9.69 5.11
N GLU A 99 -3.14 -11.00 5.26
CA GLU A 99 -3.50 -11.95 4.21
C GLU A 99 -4.99 -11.86 3.90
N LYS A 100 -5.82 -11.78 4.93
CA LYS A 100 -7.26 -11.61 4.74
C LYS A 100 -7.58 -10.31 4.03
N TRP A 101 -6.93 -9.22 4.44
CA TRP A 101 -7.12 -7.92 3.81
C TRP A 101 -6.75 -7.98 2.32
N CYS A 102 -5.61 -8.58 2.00
CA CYS A 102 -5.17 -8.73 0.61
C CYS A 102 -6.19 -9.52 -0.21
N ARG A 103 -6.69 -10.61 0.36
CA ARG A 103 -7.66 -11.46 -0.31
C ARG A 103 -8.97 -10.72 -0.56
N ASP A 104 -9.46 -10.00 0.45
CA ASP A 104 -10.69 -9.22 0.33
C ASP A 104 -10.54 -8.12 -0.72
N ARG A 105 -9.41 -7.44 -0.74
CA ARG A 105 -9.15 -6.39 -1.72
C ARG A 105 -9.02 -6.95 -3.14
N ALA A 106 -8.36 -8.09 -3.28
CA ALA A 106 -8.23 -8.74 -4.59
C ALA A 106 -9.61 -9.13 -5.14
N ILE A 107 -10.47 -9.67 -4.29
CA ILE A 107 -11.83 -10.04 -4.69
C ILE A 107 -12.62 -8.79 -5.07
N TYR A 108 -12.56 -7.74 -4.27
CA TYR A 108 -13.28 -6.51 -4.54
C TYR A 108 -12.87 -5.92 -5.89
N LEU A 109 -11.56 -5.84 -6.14
CA LEU A 109 -11.05 -5.26 -7.38
C LEU A 109 -11.43 -6.13 -8.59
N ALA A 110 -11.40 -7.44 -8.44
CA ALA A 110 -11.82 -8.36 -9.51
C ALA A 110 -13.29 -8.19 -9.85
N LEU A 111 -14.14 -8.04 -8.83
CA LEU A 111 -15.56 -7.80 -9.03
C LEU A 111 -15.81 -6.46 -9.71
N LEU A 112 -15.10 -5.44 -9.29
CA LEU A 112 -15.22 -4.12 -9.89
C LEU A 112 -14.82 -4.14 -11.37
N ASP A 113 -13.72 -4.80 -11.70
CA ASP A 113 -13.29 -4.97 -13.09
C ASP A 113 -14.34 -5.70 -13.91
N SER A 114 -14.94 -6.74 -13.36
CA SER A 114 -15.99 -7.50 -14.03
C SER A 114 -17.21 -6.64 -14.34
N ILE A 115 -17.61 -5.80 -13.40
CA ILE A 115 -18.75 -4.89 -13.58
C ILE A 115 -18.42 -3.87 -14.68
N MET A 116 -17.26 -3.28 -14.64
CA MET A 116 -16.83 -2.29 -15.63
C MET A 116 -16.73 -2.91 -17.03
N MET A 117 -16.19 -4.12 -17.13
CA MET A 117 -16.09 -4.84 -18.39
C MET A 117 -17.49 -5.11 -18.95
N LYS A 118 -18.43 -5.52 -18.11
CA LYS A 118 -19.81 -5.79 -18.52
C LYS A 118 -20.48 -4.51 -19.04
N GLU A 119 -20.26 -3.38 -18.40
CA GLU A 119 -20.79 -2.09 -18.86
C GLU A 119 -20.26 -1.72 -20.23
N VAL A 120 -18.96 -1.89 -20.44
CA VAL A 120 -18.33 -1.58 -21.72
C VAL A 120 -18.92 -2.45 -22.83
N LEU A 121 -19.07 -3.76 -22.58
CA LEU A 121 -19.65 -4.67 -23.56
C LEU A 121 -21.10 -4.31 -23.87
N THR A 122 -21.88 -3.98 -22.84
CA THR A 122 -23.28 -3.59 -23.03
C THR A 122 -23.37 -2.32 -23.88
N ASN A 123 -22.56 -1.32 -23.60
CA ASN A 123 -22.55 -0.09 -24.37
C ASN A 123 -22.12 -0.32 -25.80
N THR A 124 -21.18 -1.22 -26.02
CA THR A 124 -20.71 -1.55 -27.38
C THR A 124 -21.81 -2.26 -28.17
N MET A 125 -22.60 -3.07 -27.50
CA MET A 125 -23.65 -3.88 -28.16
C MET A 125 -24.91 -3.08 -28.48
N VAL A 126 -25.06 -1.88 -27.97
CA VAL A 126 -26.25 -1.06 -28.21
C VAL A 126 -26.24 -0.48 -29.62
N PHE A 127 -25.13 -0.48 -30.30
CA PHE A 127 -25.00 -0.04 -31.68
C PHE A 127 -25.16 -1.20 -32.63
#